data_879514f9a086ad520788ddf2dd8460a6
#
_entry.id   879514f9a086ad520788ddf2dd8460a6
#
_cell.length_a   1.000
_cell.length_b   1.000
_cell.length_c   1.000
_cell.angle_alpha   90.00
_cell.angle_beta   90.00
_cell.angle_gamma   90.00
#
_symmetry.space_group_name_H-M   'P 1'
#
loop_
_entity.id
_entity.type
_entity.pdbx_description
1 polymer ?
#
loop_
_entity_poly.entity_id
_entity_poly.type
_entity_poly.pdbx_seq_one_letter_code
_entity_poly.pdbx_strand_id
1 'polypeptide(L)'
;MKEKNNSCGNPLSGRDIFGIFLSERYLLAIFSVMTFFMSSILMSGWPGGLTPDIHYPYVYGGDGTLSLEMIKKVMEGPWVYVNTRVGFPFSGNSFDCPIPDTGSLLALKALGLMFGTPQAALNLYYLLGFPLTFLLSHLFFRVIGISRSFSVVASLLFAFLPFHXXXXXXXXXXXXXXYLFRYNPESLQNPADPYSIKIGAIVLFGLAFFGVYYAFFGCLLFSICAFAGMVRHKSYKSLRMGSFAILIVTSGVIVNLTPSVIYKAVNATKNNVAGRSPAESEVYGLKLIQMLLPREGHRIWFLDAAAARYHRKFPLVNENITSALGVVGAVGLLSLIWVAFLLMSGRQVDECLAFLAIVTVFLFFFATIGGFSSLFAFMVSSKIRAWNRISVFIGFASISAIFLILQNSLDRFFSGVKAGKIMLPISVGLGLIGFFDQTAQTSAANRNYIRAEFENDSEFVKRIEAMVPENSAIYQLPYIPFPEEPSLYALPEYGLSAGFLHSKSLRWSYGGMKGREGDTFFRALSLKPIKKQLEVVSNLGFAGIYIDRRGFSDNGASTEKQLADVLKSGPQLVSTTGALSFFRIPHSGVHTGIQLRPN
;
A
#
# COMPACT_ATOMS: atom_id res chain seq x y z
N MET A 1 -27.38 -43.18 11.14
CA MET A 1 -26.75 -41.86 11.34
C MET A 1 -25.58 -41.75 10.37
N LYS A 2 -25.78 -41.06 9.24
CA LYS A 2 -24.69 -40.79 8.31
C LYS A 2 -23.89 -39.62 8.87
N GLU A 3 -22.68 -39.88 9.35
CA GLU A 3 -21.72 -38.83 9.65
C GLU A 3 -21.55 -37.98 8.39
N LYS A 4 -22.04 -36.74 8.43
CA LYS A 4 -21.64 -35.74 7.50
C LYS A 4 -20.21 -35.34 7.92
N ASN A 5 -19.23 -36.05 7.41
CA ASN A 5 -17.85 -35.57 7.42
C ASN A 5 -17.83 -34.30 6.57
N ASN A 6 -18.03 -33.16 7.21
CA ASN A 6 -17.66 -31.86 6.62
C ASN A 6 -16.14 -31.79 6.62
N SER A 7 -15.52 -32.60 5.77
CA SER A 7 -14.10 -32.46 5.52
C SER A 7 -13.89 -31.20 4.69
N CYS A 8 -12.89 -30.42 5.02
CA CYS A 8 -12.34 -29.33 4.23
C CYS A 8 -11.89 -29.85 2.84
N GLY A 9 -12.28 -31.06 2.48
CA GLY A 9 -11.73 -31.86 1.40
C GLY A 9 -12.52 -31.93 0.12
N ASN A 10 -13.73 -31.39 0.02
CA ASN A 10 -14.41 -31.37 -1.28
C ASN A 10 -14.15 -30.03 -1.98
N PRO A 11 -13.34 -30.06 -3.06
CA PRO A 11 -13.02 -28.83 -3.77
C PRO A 11 -14.30 -28.28 -4.43
N LEU A 12 -14.65 -27.07 -4.03
CA LEU A 12 -15.70 -26.31 -4.72
C LEU A 12 -15.21 -25.96 -6.14
N SER A 13 -16.03 -26.23 -7.13
CA SER A 13 -15.74 -25.84 -8.52
C SER A 13 -15.92 -24.33 -8.68
N GLY A 14 -15.43 -23.76 -9.77
CA GLY A 14 -15.71 -22.37 -10.12
C GLY A 14 -17.22 -22.09 -10.20
N ARG A 15 -18.01 -23.10 -10.57
CA ARG A 15 -19.49 -23.03 -10.58
C ARG A 15 -20.05 -22.88 -9.16
N ASP A 16 -19.43 -23.52 -8.17
CA ASP A 16 -19.89 -23.42 -6.76
C ASP A 16 -19.60 -22.02 -6.20
N ILE A 17 -18.45 -21.43 -6.49
CA ILE A 17 -18.13 -20.05 -6.09
C ILE A 17 -19.12 -19.07 -6.74
N PHE A 18 -19.39 -19.25 -8.02
CA PHE A 18 -20.37 -18.44 -8.75
C PHE A 18 -21.78 -18.66 -8.18
N GLY A 19 -22.12 -19.90 -7.80
CA GLY A 19 -23.37 -20.25 -7.12
C GLY A 19 -23.51 -19.52 -5.79
N ILE A 20 -22.48 -19.51 -4.97
CA ILE A 20 -22.45 -18.74 -3.69
C ILE A 20 -22.68 -17.26 -4.00
N PHE A 21 -21.95 -16.70 -4.95
CA PHE A 21 -22.09 -15.29 -5.33
C PHE A 21 -23.53 -14.97 -5.75
N LEU A 22 -24.13 -15.78 -6.62
CA LEU A 22 -25.50 -15.55 -7.08
C LEU A 22 -26.54 -15.69 -5.96
N SER A 23 -26.37 -16.70 -5.08
CA SER A 23 -27.32 -16.95 -3.98
C SER A 23 -27.24 -15.91 -2.88
N GLU A 24 -26.10 -15.23 -2.75
CA GLU A 24 -25.86 -14.23 -1.69
C GLU A 24 -25.70 -12.82 -2.24
N ARG A 25 -26.00 -12.59 -3.53
CA ARG A 25 -25.73 -11.32 -4.24
C ARG A 25 -26.31 -10.08 -3.53
N TYR A 26 -27.50 -10.15 -2.98
CA TYR A 26 -28.12 -9.01 -2.29
C TYR A 26 -27.42 -8.71 -0.96
N LEU A 27 -27.07 -9.76 -0.22
CA LEU A 27 -26.29 -9.63 1.02
C LEU A 27 -24.92 -9.01 0.70
N LEU A 28 -24.25 -9.54 -0.31
CA LEU A 28 -22.93 -9.01 -0.75
C LEU A 28 -23.02 -7.54 -1.15
N ALA A 29 -24.06 -7.17 -1.91
CA ALA A 29 -24.27 -5.78 -2.33
C ALA A 29 -24.48 -4.86 -1.12
N ILE A 30 -25.40 -5.24 -0.19
CA ILE A 30 -25.71 -4.45 1.01
C ILE A 30 -24.45 -4.22 1.85
N PHE A 31 -23.72 -5.29 2.18
CA PHE A 31 -22.55 -5.18 3.03
C PHE A 31 -21.36 -4.51 2.33
N SER A 32 -21.25 -4.62 1.00
CA SER A 32 -20.25 -3.88 0.23
C SER A 32 -20.52 -2.36 0.29
N VAL A 33 -21.78 -1.96 0.09
CA VAL A 33 -22.18 -0.55 0.22
C VAL A 33 -21.93 -0.07 1.66
N MET A 34 -22.30 -0.89 2.65
CA MET A 34 -22.09 -0.56 4.06
C MET A 34 -20.60 -0.39 4.36
N THR A 35 -19.70 -1.29 3.90
CA THR A 35 -18.26 -1.17 4.12
C THR A 35 -17.70 0.08 3.46
N PHE A 36 -18.18 0.44 2.29
CA PHE A 36 -17.77 1.69 1.60
C PHE A 36 -18.08 2.91 2.47
N PHE A 37 -19.32 3.03 2.94
CA PHE A 37 -19.71 4.19 3.76
C PHE A 37 -19.05 4.16 5.15
N MET A 38 -18.88 2.99 5.76
CA MET A 38 -18.15 2.85 7.03
C MET A 38 -16.70 3.34 6.88
N SER A 39 -16.01 2.95 5.80
CA SER A 39 -14.64 3.41 5.55
C SER A 39 -14.60 4.92 5.32
N SER A 40 -15.52 5.47 4.56
CA SER A 40 -15.63 6.92 4.33
C SER A 40 -15.87 7.70 5.64
N ILE A 41 -16.76 7.19 6.50
CA ILE A 41 -17.03 7.80 7.81
C ILE A 41 -15.78 7.74 8.71
N LEU A 42 -15.04 6.64 8.69
CA LEU A 42 -13.80 6.53 9.47
C LEU A 42 -12.75 7.55 9.02
N MET A 43 -12.68 7.82 7.71
CA MET A 43 -11.72 8.79 7.15
C MET A 43 -12.17 10.25 7.33
N SER A 44 -13.44 10.54 7.08
CA SER A 44 -13.97 11.92 7.02
C SER A 44 -14.75 12.34 8.27
N GLY A 45 -15.11 11.40 9.15
CA GLY A 45 -15.93 11.68 10.33
C GLY A 45 -17.43 11.69 10.02
N TRP A 46 -18.23 11.57 11.09
CA TRP A 46 -19.69 11.64 11.01
C TRP A 46 -20.13 13.09 11.17
N PRO A 47 -21.10 13.62 10.39
CA PRO A 47 -21.77 13.00 9.23
C PRO A 47 -21.07 13.19 7.88
N GLY A 48 -19.92 13.88 7.85
CA GLY A 48 -19.20 14.25 6.64
C GLY A 48 -18.86 13.05 5.74
N GLY A 49 -18.57 11.90 6.35
CA GLY A 49 -18.22 10.69 5.61
C GLY A 49 -19.37 10.01 4.88
N LEU A 50 -20.60 10.51 5.00
CA LEU A 50 -21.72 10.03 4.18
C LEU A 50 -21.52 10.40 2.70
N THR A 51 -20.69 11.42 2.44
CA THR A 51 -20.23 11.75 1.07
C THR A 51 -18.70 11.64 1.07
N PRO A 52 -18.12 10.76 0.22
CA PRO A 52 -16.67 10.67 0.14
C PRO A 52 -16.04 12.02 -0.22
N ASP A 53 -14.95 12.37 0.46
CA ASP A 53 -14.26 13.63 0.16
C ASP A 53 -13.45 13.43 -1.15
N ILE A 54 -13.85 14.12 -2.19
CA ILE A 54 -13.18 14.13 -3.49
C ILE A 54 -12.38 15.40 -3.74
N HIS A 55 -12.37 16.33 -2.79
CA HIS A 55 -11.71 17.64 -2.93
C HIS A 55 -10.35 17.67 -2.23
N TYR A 56 -10.23 16.99 -1.08
CA TYR A 56 -9.01 16.98 -0.28
C TYR A 56 -8.53 15.53 -0.08
N PRO A 57 -7.22 15.30 -0.22
CA PRO A 57 -6.71 13.93 -0.03
C PRO A 57 -6.83 13.50 1.44
N TYR A 58 -7.03 12.21 1.69
CA TYR A 58 -7.02 11.66 3.05
C TYR A 58 -5.61 11.66 3.66
N VAL A 59 -4.58 11.65 2.81
CA VAL A 59 -3.17 11.71 3.24
C VAL A 59 -2.44 12.71 2.36
N TYR A 60 -1.70 13.64 3.00
CA TYR A 60 -0.88 14.63 2.32
C TYR A 60 0.44 14.75 3.08
N GLY A 61 1.56 14.53 2.38
CA GLY A 61 2.90 14.40 2.95
C GLY A 61 3.47 13.00 2.68
N GLY A 62 4.76 12.90 2.55
CA GLY A 62 5.47 11.64 2.32
C GLY A 62 4.94 10.88 1.10
N ASP A 63 4.74 9.57 1.25
CA ASP A 63 4.21 8.70 0.18
C ASP A 63 2.84 9.14 -0.35
N GLY A 64 2.05 9.87 0.45
CA GLY A 64 0.77 10.42 0.00
C GLY A 64 0.97 11.44 -1.11
N THR A 65 1.90 12.38 -0.92
CA THR A 65 2.24 13.40 -1.94
C THR A 65 2.84 12.74 -3.19
N LEU A 66 3.74 11.76 -3.01
CA LEU A 66 4.30 11.00 -4.14
C LEU A 66 3.19 10.29 -4.93
N SER A 67 2.23 9.67 -4.24
CA SER A 67 1.10 8.99 -4.90
C SER A 67 0.27 9.97 -5.74
N LEU A 68 -0.05 11.14 -5.18
CA LEU A 68 -0.78 12.19 -5.89
C LEU A 68 0.00 12.69 -7.12
N GLU A 69 1.32 12.87 -6.97
CA GLU A 69 2.21 13.25 -8.08
C GLU A 69 2.17 12.20 -9.20
N MET A 70 2.28 10.92 -8.84
CA MET A 70 2.26 9.82 -9.82
C MET A 70 0.91 9.73 -10.54
N ILE A 71 -0.19 9.88 -9.80
CA ILE A 71 -1.54 9.90 -10.40
C ILE A 71 -1.65 11.05 -11.41
N LYS A 72 -1.19 12.25 -11.01
CA LYS A 72 -1.19 13.40 -11.92
C LYS A 72 -0.36 13.13 -13.17
N LYS A 73 0.84 12.54 -13.03
CA LYS A 73 1.69 12.18 -14.18
C LYS A 73 0.97 11.26 -15.16
N VAL A 74 0.27 10.22 -14.66
CA VAL A 74 -0.45 9.29 -15.57
C VAL A 74 -1.73 9.90 -16.13
N MET A 75 -2.35 10.87 -15.45
CA MET A 75 -3.52 11.59 -15.97
C MET A 75 -3.12 12.53 -17.11
N GLU A 76 -2.00 13.27 -16.96
CA GLU A 76 -1.54 14.27 -17.93
C GLU A 76 -0.76 13.66 -19.10
N GLY A 77 -0.07 12.55 -18.88
CA GLY A 77 0.79 11.92 -19.88
C GLY A 77 0.36 10.54 -20.30
N PRO A 78 1.10 9.94 -21.24
CA PRO A 78 0.79 8.57 -21.66
C PRO A 78 0.99 7.59 -20.51
N TRP A 79 2.05 7.76 -19.72
CA TRP A 79 2.35 6.90 -18.57
C TRP A 79 3.30 7.61 -17.59
N VAL A 80 3.67 6.92 -16.51
CA VAL A 80 4.44 7.45 -15.38
C VAL A 80 5.94 7.61 -15.66
N TYR A 81 6.46 6.96 -16.71
CA TYR A 81 7.93 6.83 -16.86
C TYR A 81 8.65 8.12 -17.18
N VAL A 82 8.07 8.99 -18.02
CA VAL A 82 8.72 10.25 -18.41
C VAL A 82 7.74 11.40 -18.21
N ASN A 83 8.24 12.49 -17.61
CA ASN A 83 7.47 13.73 -17.47
C ASN A 83 8.40 14.93 -17.61
N THR A 84 8.11 15.78 -18.60
CA THR A 84 8.94 16.96 -18.92
C THR A 84 8.65 18.15 -18.01
N ARG A 85 7.60 18.06 -17.18
CA ARG A 85 7.23 19.15 -16.27
C ARG A 85 7.95 19.05 -14.92
N VAL A 86 8.63 17.93 -14.64
CA VAL A 86 9.45 17.75 -13.43
C VAL A 86 10.90 17.46 -13.83
N GLY A 87 11.84 17.80 -12.97
CA GLY A 87 13.27 17.64 -13.26
C GLY A 87 13.78 18.54 -14.37
N PHE A 88 13.05 19.62 -14.70
CA PHE A 88 13.42 20.54 -15.78
C PHE A 88 14.80 21.16 -15.50
N PRO A 89 15.68 21.29 -16.52
CA PRO A 89 15.47 21.05 -17.97
C PRO A 89 15.73 19.61 -18.45
N PHE A 90 16.09 18.69 -17.54
CA PHE A 90 16.51 17.32 -17.92
C PHE A 90 15.36 16.32 -17.98
N SER A 91 14.17 16.69 -17.53
CA SER A 91 12.94 15.89 -17.35
C SER A 91 13.04 14.80 -16.27
N GLY A 92 11.89 14.47 -15.69
CA GLY A 92 11.75 13.37 -14.75
C GLY A 92 11.68 12.03 -15.49
N ASN A 93 12.48 11.08 -15.03
CA ASN A 93 12.63 9.77 -15.66
C ASN A 93 12.55 8.69 -14.56
N SER A 94 11.50 7.90 -14.55
CA SER A 94 11.23 6.91 -13.49
C SER A 94 11.66 5.48 -13.83
N PHE A 95 12.38 5.27 -14.95
CA PHE A 95 12.81 3.91 -15.32
C PHE A 95 13.80 3.30 -14.33
N ASP A 96 14.62 4.11 -13.65
CA ASP A 96 15.60 3.61 -12.69
C ASP A 96 14.97 3.17 -11.35
N CYS A 97 13.80 3.72 -11.05
CA CYS A 97 13.01 3.35 -9.88
C CYS A 97 11.67 2.77 -10.38
N PRO A 98 11.66 1.52 -10.82
CA PRO A 98 10.45 0.96 -11.42
C PRO A 98 9.30 0.93 -10.43
N ILE A 99 8.13 1.30 -10.91
CA ILE A 99 6.90 1.31 -10.14
C ILE A 99 6.13 0.05 -10.53
N PRO A 100 6.17 -1.00 -9.69
CA PRO A 100 5.61 -2.31 -10.05
C PRO A 100 4.11 -2.43 -9.78
N ASP A 101 3.41 -1.31 -9.54
CA ASP A 101 1.98 -1.25 -9.25
C ASP A 101 1.20 -0.72 -10.45
N THR A 102 1.52 -1.20 -11.65
CA THR A 102 0.94 -0.69 -12.89
C THR A 102 -0.57 -0.93 -12.98
N GLY A 103 -1.09 -2.02 -12.41
CA GLY A 103 -2.53 -2.28 -12.32
C GLY A 103 -3.25 -1.25 -11.46
N SER A 104 -2.68 -0.93 -10.30
CA SER A 104 -3.20 0.13 -9.43
C SER A 104 -3.15 1.49 -10.14
N LEU A 105 -2.04 1.80 -10.82
CA LEU A 105 -1.90 3.07 -11.56
C LEU A 105 -2.91 3.17 -12.70
N LEU A 106 -3.22 2.07 -13.37
CA LEU A 106 -4.24 2.05 -14.42
C LEU A 106 -5.63 2.36 -13.85
N ALA A 107 -5.98 1.74 -12.72
CA ALA A 107 -7.24 2.01 -12.02
C ALA A 107 -7.30 3.47 -11.53
N LEU A 108 -6.19 3.97 -10.97
CA LEU A 108 -6.08 5.35 -10.50
C LEU A 108 -6.19 6.34 -11.67
N LYS A 109 -5.58 6.04 -12.83
CA LYS A 109 -5.73 6.85 -14.05
C LYS A 109 -7.19 6.92 -14.49
N ALA A 110 -7.87 5.76 -14.52
CA ALA A 110 -9.29 5.70 -14.90
C ALA A 110 -10.15 6.55 -13.96
N LEU A 111 -9.96 6.39 -12.64
CA LEU A 111 -10.68 7.20 -11.65
C LEU A 111 -10.33 8.69 -11.78
N GLY A 112 -9.05 9.00 -12.00
CA GLY A 112 -8.60 10.39 -12.16
C GLY A 112 -9.23 11.07 -13.37
N LEU A 113 -9.31 10.35 -14.50
CA LEU A 113 -9.95 10.87 -15.71
C LEU A 113 -11.47 11.00 -15.53
N MET A 114 -12.10 10.11 -14.74
CA MET A 114 -13.54 10.13 -14.47
C MET A 114 -13.92 11.28 -13.50
N PHE A 115 -13.13 11.51 -12.46
CA PHE A 115 -13.45 12.48 -11.41
C PHE A 115 -12.64 13.78 -11.49
N GLY A 116 -11.70 13.86 -12.43
CA GLY A 116 -11.01 15.10 -12.80
C GLY A 116 -9.79 15.48 -11.94
N THR A 117 -9.53 14.80 -10.81
CA THR A 117 -8.43 15.19 -9.92
C THR A 117 -7.69 13.98 -9.32
N PRO A 118 -6.36 14.12 -9.06
CA PRO A 118 -5.58 13.05 -8.42
C PRO A 118 -6.09 12.68 -7.02
N GLN A 119 -6.53 13.65 -6.23
CA GLN A 119 -7.00 13.38 -4.87
C GLN A 119 -8.34 12.62 -4.87
N ALA A 120 -9.24 12.92 -5.80
CA ALA A 120 -10.47 12.15 -5.94
C ALA A 120 -10.17 10.70 -6.33
N ALA A 121 -9.24 10.50 -7.28
CA ALA A 121 -8.82 9.16 -7.71
C ALA A 121 -8.23 8.36 -6.54
N LEU A 122 -7.32 8.98 -5.78
CA LEU A 122 -6.65 8.31 -4.66
C LEU A 122 -7.65 7.94 -3.57
N ASN A 123 -8.51 8.89 -3.18
CA ASN A 123 -9.50 8.65 -2.13
C ASN A 123 -10.52 7.57 -2.52
N LEU A 124 -11.05 7.63 -3.75
CA LEU A 124 -12.02 6.63 -4.21
C LEU A 124 -11.38 5.25 -4.34
N TYR A 125 -10.16 5.18 -4.88
CA TYR A 125 -9.40 3.92 -4.98
C TYR A 125 -9.23 3.30 -3.60
N TYR A 126 -8.83 4.11 -2.61
CA TYR A 126 -8.66 3.68 -1.22
C TYR A 126 -9.99 3.16 -0.64
N LEU A 127 -11.07 3.94 -0.78
CA LEU A 127 -12.38 3.56 -0.23
C LEU A 127 -12.94 2.30 -0.89
N LEU A 128 -12.75 2.12 -2.20
CA LEU A 128 -13.20 0.93 -2.95
C LEU A 128 -12.44 -0.33 -2.53
N GLY A 129 -11.27 -0.19 -1.95
CA GLY A 129 -10.50 -1.31 -1.40
C GLY A 129 -11.26 -2.09 -0.32
N PHE A 130 -12.04 -1.40 0.52
CA PHE A 130 -12.77 -2.02 1.65
C PHE A 130 -13.90 -2.96 1.18
N PRO A 131 -14.85 -2.52 0.33
CA PRO A 131 -15.88 -3.44 -0.18
C PRO A 131 -15.28 -4.58 -1.00
N LEU A 132 -14.21 -4.33 -1.77
CA LEU A 132 -13.57 -5.39 -2.54
C LEU A 132 -12.93 -6.43 -1.60
N THR A 133 -12.27 -5.99 -0.52
CA THR A 133 -11.69 -6.89 0.48
C THR A 133 -12.80 -7.69 1.19
N PHE A 134 -13.89 -7.03 1.55
CA PHE A 134 -15.07 -7.70 2.14
C PHE A 134 -15.60 -8.78 1.20
N LEU A 135 -15.85 -8.42 -0.06
CA LEU A 135 -16.42 -9.33 -1.06
C LEU A 135 -15.55 -10.58 -1.25
N LEU A 136 -14.26 -10.38 -1.48
CA LEU A 136 -13.34 -11.48 -1.76
C LEU A 136 -13.11 -12.37 -0.54
N SER A 137 -12.98 -11.77 0.65
CA SER A 137 -12.81 -12.54 1.89
C SER A 137 -14.08 -13.32 2.24
N HIS A 138 -15.27 -12.74 2.00
CA HIS A 138 -16.54 -13.45 2.22
C HIS A 138 -16.61 -14.71 1.35
N LEU A 139 -16.37 -14.56 0.05
CA LEU A 139 -16.37 -15.71 -0.87
C LEU A 139 -15.40 -16.79 -0.38
N PHE A 140 -14.22 -16.38 0.07
CA PHE A 140 -13.21 -17.31 0.59
C PHE A 140 -13.69 -18.00 1.88
N PHE A 141 -14.21 -17.25 2.87
CA PHE A 141 -14.69 -17.83 4.12
C PHE A 141 -15.84 -18.84 3.87
N ARG A 142 -16.70 -18.54 2.88
CA ARG A 142 -17.74 -19.49 2.46
C ARG A 142 -17.12 -20.76 1.85
N VAL A 143 -16.06 -20.61 1.05
CA VAL A 143 -15.34 -21.74 0.42
C VAL A 143 -14.75 -22.69 1.47
N ILE A 144 -14.19 -22.15 2.56
CA ILE A 144 -13.61 -23.00 3.63
C ILE A 144 -14.66 -23.52 4.62
N GLY A 145 -15.96 -23.29 4.34
CA GLY A 145 -17.05 -23.88 5.09
C GLY A 145 -17.59 -23.04 6.25
N ILE A 146 -17.17 -21.79 6.38
CA ILE A 146 -17.71 -20.89 7.42
C ILE A 146 -19.15 -20.51 7.04
N SER A 147 -20.06 -20.57 8.01
CA SER A 147 -21.48 -20.24 7.83
C SER A 147 -21.67 -18.80 7.36
N ARG A 148 -22.82 -18.52 6.72
CA ARG A 148 -23.11 -17.20 6.15
C ARG A 148 -22.93 -16.07 7.18
N SER A 149 -23.51 -16.19 8.37
CA SER A 149 -23.45 -15.15 9.41
C SER A 149 -22.03 -14.88 9.87
N PHE A 150 -21.27 -15.94 10.17
CA PHE A 150 -19.88 -15.84 10.59
C PHE A 150 -19.00 -15.29 9.46
N SER A 151 -19.25 -15.69 8.21
CA SER A 151 -18.49 -15.23 7.05
C SER A 151 -18.64 -13.72 6.83
N VAL A 152 -19.86 -13.18 6.99
CA VAL A 152 -20.09 -11.72 6.91
C VAL A 152 -19.23 -10.98 7.95
N VAL A 153 -19.30 -11.43 9.21
CA VAL A 153 -18.59 -10.75 10.29
C VAL A 153 -17.07 -10.92 10.14
N ALA A 154 -16.61 -12.12 9.83
CA ALA A 154 -15.20 -12.40 9.57
C ALA A 154 -14.65 -11.48 8.46
N SER A 155 -15.45 -11.27 7.41
CA SER A 155 -15.07 -10.42 6.27
C SER A 155 -15.05 -8.94 6.64
N LEU A 156 -16.01 -8.49 7.44
CA LEU A 156 -16.01 -7.13 7.98
C LEU A 156 -14.76 -6.90 8.84
N LEU A 157 -14.48 -7.81 9.77
CA LEU A 157 -13.32 -7.69 10.66
C LEU A 157 -12.01 -7.72 9.85
N PHE A 158 -11.93 -8.60 8.86
CA PHE A 158 -10.74 -8.64 7.99
C PHE A 158 -10.58 -7.35 7.18
N ALA A 159 -11.67 -6.83 6.59
CA ALA A 159 -11.62 -5.61 5.79
C ALA A 159 -11.19 -4.38 6.61
N PHE A 160 -11.51 -4.37 7.90
CA PHE A 160 -11.19 -3.24 8.79
C PHE A 160 -9.98 -3.51 9.72
N LEU A 161 -9.17 -4.52 9.42
CA LEU A 161 -7.89 -4.69 10.15
C LEU A 161 -7.05 -3.39 10.03
N PRO A 162 -6.35 -2.98 11.08
CA PRO A 162 -5.47 -1.78 11.03
C PRO A 162 -4.50 -1.77 9.86
N PHE A 163 -4.08 -2.94 9.38
CA PHE A 163 -3.23 -3.10 8.20
C PHE A 163 -3.82 -2.40 6.96
N HIS A 164 -5.08 -2.52 6.74
CA HIS A 164 -5.74 -1.93 5.55
C HIS A 164 -5.88 -0.40 5.60
N UNK A 165 -5.67 -0.01 6.71
CA UNK A 165 -5.68 1.41 6.85
C UNK A 165 -4.38 2.06 6.42
N UNK A 166 -3.35 1.21 6.20
CA UNK A 166 -2.10 1.72 5.76
C UNK A 166 -1.74 1.27 4.37
N UNK A 167 -2.33 0.17 3.94
CA UNK A 167 -2.03 -0.35 2.65
C UNK A 167 -3.29 -0.66 1.88
N UNK A 168 -3.71 0.05 1.01
CA UNK A 168 -4.88 -0.05 0.22
C UNK A 168 -4.81 -1.07 -0.88
N UNK A 169 -3.97 -1.90 -1.01
CA UNK A 169 -3.87 -2.87 -2.07
C UNK A 169 -4.07 -4.31 -1.64
N UNK A 170 -4.61 -4.50 -0.74
CA UNK A 170 -4.87 -5.81 -0.19
C UNK A 170 -5.95 -6.63 -0.88
N UNK A 171 -6.49 -6.04 -1.80
CA UNK A 171 -7.51 -6.71 -2.57
C UNK A 171 -7.06 -7.89 -3.39
N UNK A 172 -5.92 -7.91 -3.79
CA UNK A 172 -5.32 -8.98 -4.51
C UNK A 172 -4.92 -10.17 -3.62
N UNK A 173 -4.64 -9.86 -2.56
CA UNK A 173 -4.28 -10.90 -1.61
C UNK A 173 -5.34 -11.90 -1.30
N UNK A 174 -6.43 -11.40 -1.30
CA UNK A 174 -7.55 -12.31 -1.10
C UNK A 174 -7.83 -13.18 -2.32
N UNK A 175 -7.55 -12.83 -3.35
CA UNK A 175 -7.61 -13.62 -4.54
C UNK A 175 -6.62 -14.75 -4.54
N UNK A 176 -5.56 -14.50 -4.04
CA UNK A 176 -4.57 -15.54 -3.88
C UNK A 176 -4.92 -16.55 -2.77
N UNK A 177 -5.52 -16.04 -1.98
CA UNK A 177 -5.94 -16.92 -0.95
C UNK A 177 -7.08 -17.81 -1.37
N UNK A 178 -7.83 -17.39 -2.08
CA UNK A 178 -8.83 -18.21 -2.67
C UNK A 178 -8.29 -19.30 -3.56
N TYR A 179 -7.33 -19.12 -4.21
CA TYR A 179 -6.67 -20.16 -5.03
C TYR A 179 -5.90 -21.20 -4.20
N LEU A 180 -5.29 -20.80 -3.15
CA LEU A 180 -4.48 -21.71 -2.30
C LEU A 180 -5.32 -22.83 -1.65
N PHE A 181 -6.50 -22.51 -1.21
CA PHE A 181 -7.39 -23.50 -0.58
C PHE A 181 -8.05 -24.46 -1.59
N ARG A 182 -8.08 -24.06 -2.85
CA ARG A 182 -8.54 -24.94 -3.93
C ARG A 182 -7.54 -26.06 -4.22
N TYR A 183 -6.43 -26.05 -3.52
CA TYR A 183 -5.28 -26.92 -3.72
C TYR A 183 -5.39 -28.22 -2.90
N ASN A 184 -6.52 -28.93 -3.03
CA ASN A 184 -6.59 -30.30 -2.51
C ASN A 184 -6.15 -31.26 -3.61
N PRO A 185 -5.07 -32.06 -3.41
CA PRO A 185 -4.60 -33.00 -4.44
C PRO A 185 -5.63 -34.06 -4.84
N GLU A 186 -6.64 -34.34 -3.99
CA GLU A 186 -7.72 -35.27 -4.35
C GLU A 186 -8.61 -34.70 -5.46
N SER A 187 -8.73 -33.39 -5.55
CA SER A 187 -9.47 -32.73 -6.64
C SER A 187 -8.78 -32.86 -8.00
N LEU A 188 -7.49 -33.25 -8.01
CA LEU A 188 -6.73 -33.47 -9.24
C LEU A 188 -7.04 -34.84 -9.89
N GLN A 189 -7.85 -35.69 -9.25
CA GLN A 189 -8.31 -36.94 -9.87
C GLN A 189 -9.45 -36.66 -10.88
N ASN A 190 -10.17 -35.54 -10.72
CA ASN A 190 -11.05 -35.04 -11.76
C ASN A 190 -10.36 -33.80 -12.38
N PRO A 191 -10.06 -33.80 -13.67
CA PRO A 191 -9.47 -32.61 -14.28
C PRO A 191 -10.39 -31.42 -14.03
N ALA A 192 -9.86 -30.44 -13.30
CA ALA A 192 -10.57 -29.19 -13.10
C ALA A 192 -11.01 -28.69 -14.49
N ASP A 193 -12.24 -28.26 -14.58
CA ASP A 193 -12.78 -27.65 -15.78
C ASP A 193 -11.70 -26.72 -16.38
N PRO A 194 -11.31 -26.91 -17.67
CA PRO A 194 -10.30 -26.07 -18.32
C PRO A 194 -10.57 -24.57 -18.19
N TYR A 195 -11.83 -24.19 -18.08
CA TYR A 195 -12.25 -22.81 -17.88
C TYR A 195 -11.75 -22.27 -16.53
N SER A 196 -11.85 -23.06 -15.48
CA SER A 196 -11.40 -22.68 -14.13
C SER A 196 -9.88 -22.49 -14.07
N ILE A 197 -9.14 -23.33 -14.80
CA ILE A 197 -7.67 -23.22 -14.86
C ILE A 197 -7.27 -21.92 -15.56
N LYS A 198 -7.94 -21.57 -16.66
CA LYS A 198 -7.66 -20.34 -17.41
C LYS A 198 -7.95 -19.09 -16.56
N ILE A 199 -9.08 -19.05 -15.87
CA ILE A 199 -9.42 -17.93 -14.97
C ILE A 199 -8.37 -17.82 -13.86
N GLY A 200 -8.01 -18.95 -13.24
CA GLY A 200 -6.97 -18.99 -12.20
C GLY A 200 -5.64 -18.42 -12.71
N ALA A 201 -5.22 -18.81 -13.91
CA ALA A 201 -3.98 -18.32 -14.50
C ALA A 201 -4.03 -16.81 -14.77
N ILE A 202 -5.17 -16.30 -15.26
CA ILE A 202 -5.36 -14.85 -15.49
C ILE A 202 -5.26 -14.09 -14.16
N VAL A 203 -5.92 -14.59 -13.11
CA VAL A 203 -5.90 -13.96 -11.77
C VAL A 203 -4.47 -13.96 -11.21
N LEU A 204 -3.76 -15.08 -11.31
CA LEU A 204 -2.37 -15.21 -10.84
C LEU A 204 -1.43 -14.27 -11.61
N PHE A 205 -1.56 -14.21 -12.93
CA PHE A 205 -0.79 -13.28 -13.76
C PHE A 205 -1.10 -11.83 -13.37
N GLY A 206 -2.38 -11.52 -13.20
CA GLY A 206 -2.84 -10.18 -12.79
C GLY A 206 -2.33 -9.73 -11.43
N LEU A 207 -2.12 -10.67 -10.49
CA LEU A 207 -1.61 -10.35 -9.15
C LEU A 207 -0.28 -9.59 -9.20
N ALA A 208 0.55 -9.88 -10.20
CA ALA A 208 1.86 -9.24 -10.38
C ALA A 208 1.79 -7.74 -10.66
N PHE A 209 0.61 -7.22 -11.05
CA PHE A 209 0.42 -5.81 -11.40
C PHE A 209 -0.16 -4.98 -10.24
N PHE A 210 -0.45 -5.61 -9.09
CA PHE A 210 -1.05 -4.97 -7.92
C PHE A 210 -0.15 -5.09 -6.67
N GLY A 211 1.16 -4.99 -6.86
CA GLY A 211 2.13 -4.96 -5.78
C GLY A 211 3.09 -6.14 -5.77
N VAL A 212 4.35 -5.87 -6.09
CA VAL A 212 5.39 -6.90 -6.17
C VAL A 212 5.59 -7.63 -4.83
N TYR A 213 5.39 -6.94 -3.69
CA TYR A 213 5.46 -7.58 -2.36
C TYR A 213 4.43 -8.70 -2.24
N TYR A 214 3.19 -8.44 -2.65
CA TYR A 214 2.11 -9.43 -2.53
C TYR A 214 2.25 -10.56 -3.55
N ALA A 215 2.78 -10.27 -4.74
CA ALA A 215 3.17 -11.28 -5.71
C ALA A 215 4.24 -12.22 -5.12
N PHE A 216 5.27 -11.64 -4.48
CA PHE A 216 6.35 -12.39 -3.83
C PHE A 216 5.82 -13.25 -2.66
N PHE A 217 5.01 -12.65 -1.77
CA PHE A 217 4.44 -13.39 -0.63
C PHE A 217 3.45 -14.47 -1.12
N GLY A 218 2.76 -14.23 -2.24
CA GLY A 218 1.94 -15.25 -2.90
C GLY A 218 2.79 -16.45 -3.35
N CYS A 219 3.94 -16.18 -3.97
CA CYS A 219 4.88 -17.24 -4.36
C CYS A 219 5.40 -18.02 -3.14
N LEU A 220 5.69 -17.30 -2.04
CA LEU A 220 6.11 -17.93 -0.79
C LEU A 220 4.99 -18.86 -0.26
N LEU A 221 3.74 -18.39 -0.23
CA LEU A 221 2.60 -19.20 0.19
C LEU A 221 2.42 -20.43 -0.71
N PHE A 222 2.52 -20.25 -2.04
CA PHE A 222 2.44 -21.39 -2.97
C PHE A 222 3.54 -22.41 -2.68
N SER A 223 4.75 -21.96 -2.36
CA SER A 223 5.87 -22.85 -2.01
C SER A 223 5.56 -23.66 -0.74
N ILE A 224 5.08 -22.98 0.31
CA ILE A 224 4.71 -23.61 1.59
C ILE A 224 3.59 -24.64 1.35
N CYS A 225 2.55 -24.27 0.63
CA CYS A 225 1.40 -25.15 0.37
C CYS A 225 1.78 -26.34 -0.51
N ALA A 226 2.61 -26.12 -1.53
CA ALA A 226 3.09 -27.17 -2.42
C ALA A 226 3.94 -28.19 -1.66
N PHE A 227 4.83 -27.71 -0.79
CA PHE A 227 5.68 -28.57 0.04
C PHE A 227 4.85 -29.35 1.05
N ALA A 228 3.93 -28.68 1.76
CA ALA A 228 3.03 -29.33 2.72
C ALA A 228 2.18 -30.41 2.05
N GLY A 229 1.64 -30.10 0.87
CA GLY A 229 0.86 -31.07 0.06
C GLY A 229 1.70 -32.26 -0.40
N MET A 230 2.96 -32.02 -0.81
CA MET A 230 3.88 -33.09 -1.20
C MET A 230 4.15 -34.05 -0.03
N VAL A 231 4.44 -33.51 1.14
CA VAL A 231 4.74 -34.30 2.34
C VAL A 231 3.51 -35.13 2.75
N ARG A 232 2.34 -34.47 2.79
CA ARG A 232 1.07 -35.08 3.24
C ARG A 232 0.62 -36.21 2.32
N HIS A 233 0.63 -35.96 1.02
CA HIS A 233 0.08 -36.89 0.02
C HIS A 233 1.14 -37.77 -0.62
N LYS A 234 2.41 -37.59 -0.24
CA LYS A 234 3.58 -38.33 -0.80
C LYS A 234 3.56 -38.28 -2.34
N SER A 235 3.20 -37.11 -2.90
CA SER A 235 3.00 -36.92 -4.34
C SER A 235 3.63 -35.63 -4.84
N TYR A 236 4.37 -35.71 -5.93
CA TYR A 236 4.98 -34.53 -6.57
C TYR A 236 3.96 -33.66 -7.35
N LYS A 237 2.68 -34.09 -7.45
CA LYS A 237 1.64 -33.33 -8.14
C LYS A 237 1.47 -31.94 -7.53
N SER A 238 1.42 -31.86 -6.18
CA SER A 238 1.32 -30.56 -5.46
C SER A 238 2.49 -29.64 -5.80
N LEU A 239 3.71 -30.20 -5.85
CA LEU A 239 4.90 -29.42 -6.16
C LEU A 239 4.86 -28.88 -7.60
N ARG A 240 4.48 -29.73 -8.58
CA ARG A 240 4.35 -29.31 -9.99
C ARG A 240 3.37 -28.15 -10.16
N MET A 241 2.24 -28.23 -9.48
CA MET A 241 1.20 -27.19 -9.59
C MET A 241 1.61 -25.90 -8.88
N GLY A 242 2.22 -26.01 -7.69
CA GLY A 242 2.77 -24.83 -7.01
C GLY A 242 3.83 -24.13 -7.87
N SER A 243 4.73 -24.91 -8.48
CA SER A 243 5.73 -24.38 -9.41
C SER A 243 5.08 -23.68 -10.61
N PHE A 244 4.00 -24.27 -11.15
CA PHE A 244 3.26 -23.66 -12.26
C PHE A 244 2.62 -22.30 -11.85
N ALA A 245 2.02 -22.24 -10.65
CA ALA A 245 1.45 -20.99 -10.13
C ALA A 245 2.55 -19.93 -9.94
N ILE A 246 3.68 -20.32 -9.36
CA ILE A 246 4.84 -19.44 -9.16
C ILE A 246 5.35 -18.92 -10.52
N LEU A 247 5.45 -19.80 -11.52
CA LEU A 247 5.89 -19.42 -12.86
C LEU A 247 4.97 -18.36 -13.49
N ILE A 248 3.65 -18.52 -13.34
CA ILE A 248 2.66 -17.55 -13.87
C ILE A 248 2.84 -16.19 -13.19
N VAL A 249 2.91 -16.16 -11.84
CA VAL A 249 3.09 -14.92 -11.09
C VAL A 249 4.41 -14.24 -11.49
N THR A 250 5.49 -15.04 -11.55
CA THR A 250 6.83 -14.54 -11.91
C THR A 250 6.84 -13.98 -13.34
N SER A 251 6.16 -14.64 -14.29
CA SER A 251 6.06 -14.13 -15.67
C SER A 251 5.35 -12.76 -15.70
N GLY A 252 4.31 -12.59 -14.89
CA GLY A 252 3.64 -11.29 -14.75
C GLY A 252 4.57 -10.21 -14.19
N VAL A 253 5.36 -10.55 -13.16
CA VAL A 253 6.35 -9.61 -12.58
C VAL A 253 7.39 -9.22 -13.64
N ILE A 254 7.89 -10.19 -14.42
CA ILE A 254 8.87 -9.93 -15.50
C ILE A 254 8.25 -8.96 -16.52
N VAL A 255 7.03 -9.23 -16.98
CA VAL A 255 6.34 -8.35 -17.95
C VAL A 255 6.21 -6.93 -17.37
N ASN A 256 5.80 -6.83 -16.10
CA ASN A 256 5.60 -5.54 -15.42
C ASN A 256 6.91 -4.73 -15.33
N LEU A 257 8.04 -5.39 -15.08
CA LEU A 257 9.35 -4.73 -14.92
C LEU A 257 10.10 -4.54 -16.25
N THR A 258 9.64 -5.17 -17.34
CA THR A 258 10.34 -5.18 -18.65
C THR A 258 10.72 -3.77 -19.14
N PRO A 259 9.85 -2.73 -19.06
CA PRO A 259 10.25 -1.40 -19.55
C PRO A 259 11.50 -0.86 -18.84
N SER A 260 11.58 -1.02 -17.52
CA SER A 260 12.73 -0.58 -16.72
C SER A 260 13.99 -1.40 -17.03
N VAL A 261 13.85 -2.71 -17.22
CA VAL A 261 14.96 -3.61 -17.55
C VAL A 261 15.53 -3.25 -18.92
N ILE A 262 14.68 -3.07 -19.93
CA ILE A 262 15.10 -2.69 -21.29
C ILE A 262 15.81 -1.33 -21.24
N TYR A 263 15.21 -0.33 -20.57
CA TYR A 263 15.79 1.00 -20.47
C TYR A 263 17.21 0.95 -19.87
N LYS A 264 17.38 0.22 -18.77
CA LYS A 264 18.68 0.08 -18.11
C LYS A 264 19.72 -0.61 -19.00
N ALA A 265 19.31 -1.64 -19.73
CA ALA A 265 20.19 -2.38 -20.65
C ALA A 265 20.65 -1.49 -21.81
N VAL A 266 19.73 -0.73 -22.42
CA VAL A 266 20.04 0.15 -23.56
C VAL A 266 20.91 1.34 -23.13
N ASN A 267 20.62 1.94 -21.97
CA ASN A 267 21.34 3.14 -21.52
C ASN A 267 22.56 2.82 -20.65
N ALA A 268 22.91 1.54 -20.49
CA ALA A 268 24.10 1.06 -19.77
C ALA A 268 24.25 1.69 -18.37
N THR A 269 23.14 1.94 -17.69
CA THR A 269 23.19 2.64 -16.39
C THR A 269 23.36 1.66 -15.23
N LYS A 270 24.37 1.92 -14.42
CA LYS A 270 24.61 1.20 -13.16
C LYS A 270 23.93 1.92 -11.99
N ASN A 271 22.94 2.78 -12.29
CA ASN A 271 22.31 3.61 -11.28
C ASN A 271 21.45 2.76 -10.32
N ASN A 272 21.83 2.72 -9.05
CA ASN A 272 21.11 2.03 -7.99
C ASN A 272 20.39 3.06 -7.11
N VAL A 273 19.27 3.56 -7.63
CA VAL A 273 18.50 4.64 -7.00
C VAL A 273 17.97 4.23 -5.63
N ALA A 274 17.48 2.99 -5.52
CA ALA A 274 16.93 2.43 -4.29
C ALA A 274 17.84 1.31 -3.77
N GLY A 275 19.03 1.70 -3.30
CA GLY A 275 19.95 0.76 -2.64
C GLY A 275 19.34 0.29 -1.33
N ARG A 276 19.22 -1.03 -1.17
CA ARG A 276 18.64 -1.64 0.04
C ARG A 276 19.71 -2.46 0.75
N SER A 277 19.84 -2.23 2.05
CA SER A 277 20.71 -3.02 2.91
C SER A 277 20.00 -4.30 3.37
N PRO A 278 20.69 -5.45 3.47
CA PRO A 278 20.11 -6.64 4.09
C PRO A 278 19.56 -6.37 5.51
N ALA A 279 20.18 -5.46 6.26
CA ALA A 279 19.73 -5.07 7.61
C ALA A 279 18.30 -4.53 7.63
N GLU A 280 17.82 -3.97 6.51
CA GLU A 280 16.44 -3.44 6.43
C GLU A 280 15.40 -4.55 6.61
N SER A 281 15.72 -5.81 6.30
CA SER A 281 14.82 -6.94 6.54
C SER A 281 14.52 -7.12 8.04
N GLU A 282 15.45 -6.72 8.91
CA GLU A 282 15.22 -6.74 10.36
C GLU A 282 14.51 -5.47 10.82
N VAL A 283 14.92 -4.31 10.30
CA VAL A 283 14.27 -3.02 10.62
C VAL A 283 12.76 -3.09 10.33
N TYR A 284 12.38 -3.71 9.21
CA TYR A 284 10.98 -3.85 8.79
C TYR A 284 10.45 -5.28 8.97
N GLY A 285 11.08 -6.08 9.83
CA GLY A 285 10.60 -7.40 10.22
C GLY A 285 9.41 -7.31 11.17
N LEU A 286 8.59 -8.35 11.20
CA LEU A 286 7.39 -8.43 12.02
C LEU A 286 7.74 -8.69 13.49
N LYS A 287 7.07 -7.99 14.39
CA LYS A 287 7.11 -8.24 15.83
C LYS A 287 5.81 -8.92 16.27
N LEU A 288 5.89 -10.14 16.79
CA LEU A 288 4.74 -10.90 17.29
C LEU A 288 3.87 -10.06 18.23
N ILE A 289 4.50 -9.37 19.18
CA ILE A 289 3.79 -8.59 20.19
C ILE A 289 2.91 -7.50 19.55
N GLN A 290 3.33 -6.91 18.44
CA GLN A 290 2.56 -5.88 17.73
C GLN A 290 1.24 -6.41 17.18
N MET A 291 1.17 -7.72 16.87
CA MET A 291 -0.07 -8.34 16.42
C MET A 291 -1.07 -8.53 17.57
N LEU A 292 -0.57 -8.62 18.79
CA LEU A 292 -1.38 -8.86 20.00
C LEU A 292 -1.73 -7.57 20.75
N LEU A 293 -0.94 -6.50 20.52
CA LEU A 293 -1.20 -5.21 21.15
C LEU A 293 -2.42 -4.53 20.51
N PRO A 294 -3.14 -3.73 21.31
CA PRO A 294 -4.18 -2.87 20.73
C PRO A 294 -3.60 -1.92 19.69
N ARG A 295 -4.41 -1.48 18.77
CA ARG A 295 -4.01 -0.46 17.80
C ARG A 295 -3.72 0.88 18.50
N GLU A 296 -2.84 1.66 17.93
CA GLU A 296 -2.60 3.05 18.37
C GLU A 296 -3.85 3.90 18.11
N GLY A 297 -4.15 4.81 19.02
CA GLY A 297 -5.38 5.61 18.98
C GLY A 297 -6.63 4.82 19.37
N HIS A 298 -6.47 3.79 20.20
CA HIS A 298 -7.59 2.96 20.64
C HIS A 298 -8.59 3.77 21.48
N ARG A 299 -9.91 3.54 21.28
CA ARG A 299 -10.98 4.27 21.97
C ARG A 299 -10.96 4.10 23.48
N ILE A 300 -10.46 2.96 23.96
CA ILE A 300 -10.35 2.67 25.39
C ILE A 300 -8.96 3.17 25.85
N TRP A 301 -8.96 4.18 26.71
CA TRP A 301 -7.75 4.94 27.11
C TRP A 301 -6.60 4.07 27.64
N PHE A 302 -6.90 3.04 28.45
CA PHE A 302 -5.83 2.21 29.02
C PHE A 302 -5.21 1.27 27.99
N LEU A 303 -5.96 0.85 26.96
CA LEU A 303 -5.44 0.07 25.84
C LEU A 303 -4.55 0.94 24.95
N ASP A 304 -4.99 2.17 24.67
CA ASP A 304 -4.16 3.15 23.95
C ASP A 304 -2.85 3.43 24.70
N ALA A 305 -2.96 3.68 26.01
CA ALA A 305 -1.80 3.94 26.86
C ALA A 305 -0.82 2.76 26.87
N ALA A 306 -1.33 1.52 26.84
CA ALA A 306 -0.50 0.30 26.77
C ALA A 306 0.27 0.24 25.45
N ALA A 307 -0.41 0.46 24.32
CA ALA A 307 0.23 0.51 23.01
C ALA A 307 1.29 1.62 22.94
N ALA A 308 0.90 2.84 23.33
CA ALA A 308 1.80 4.01 23.35
C ALA A 308 3.03 3.77 24.23
N ARG A 309 2.85 3.13 25.41
CA ARG A 309 3.96 2.81 26.31
C ARG A 309 4.94 1.84 25.64
N TYR A 310 4.43 0.83 24.93
CA TYR A 310 5.27 -0.12 24.18
C TYR A 310 6.03 0.63 23.07
N HIS A 311 5.34 1.44 22.28
CA HIS A 311 5.95 2.14 21.15
C HIS A 311 7.09 3.09 21.58
N ARG A 312 6.96 3.74 22.74
CA ARG A 312 8.01 4.63 23.26
C ARG A 312 9.22 3.90 23.82
N LYS A 313 9.04 2.66 24.32
CA LYS A 313 10.10 1.95 25.05
C LYS A 313 10.87 0.93 24.21
N PHE A 314 10.32 0.48 23.11
CA PHE A 314 10.92 -0.60 22.33
C PHE A 314 11.37 -0.12 20.95
N PRO A 315 12.53 -0.61 20.46
CA PRO A 315 13.04 -0.22 19.15
C PRO A 315 12.25 -0.87 18.01
N LEU A 316 12.48 -0.40 16.78
CA LEU A 316 11.97 -0.99 15.54
C LEU A 316 10.42 -1.12 15.52
N VAL A 317 9.74 -0.08 15.97
CA VAL A 317 8.28 -0.06 15.95
C VAL A 317 7.77 0.11 14.52
N ASN A 318 8.23 1.12 13.80
CA ASN A 318 8.03 1.29 12.35
C ASN A 318 6.59 1.02 11.86
N GLU A 319 6.46 0.45 10.65
CA GLU A 319 5.18 0.02 10.06
C GLU A 319 4.48 -1.08 10.89
N ASN A 320 5.17 -1.71 11.83
CA ASN A 320 4.60 -2.75 12.70
C ASN A 320 3.37 -2.28 13.49
N ILE A 321 3.21 -0.97 13.68
CA ILE A 321 2.02 -0.37 14.31
C ILE A 321 0.73 -0.86 13.63
N THR A 322 0.78 -1.08 12.31
CA THR A 322 -0.38 -1.51 11.52
C THR A 322 -0.66 -3.01 11.61
N SER A 323 0.23 -3.79 12.25
CA SER A 323 0.09 -5.26 12.31
C SER A 323 -0.91 -5.74 13.37
N ALA A 324 -1.45 -4.84 14.19
CA ALA A 324 -2.44 -5.18 15.23
C ALA A 324 -3.64 -5.92 14.63
N LEU A 325 -4.02 -7.06 15.25
CA LEU A 325 -5.12 -7.90 14.77
C LEU A 325 -6.47 -7.58 15.44
N GLY A 326 -6.46 -6.72 16.45
CA GLY A 326 -7.60 -6.54 17.33
C GLY A 326 -7.87 -7.78 18.17
N VAL A 327 -8.78 -7.67 19.15
CA VAL A 327 -9.03 -8.74 20.13
C VAL A 327 -9.46 -10.03 19.46
N VAL A 328 -10.34 -9.98 18.46
CA VAL A 328 -10.85 -11.18 17.78
C VAL A 328 -9.72 -11.89 17.02
N GLY A 329 -8.95 -11.13 16.26
CA GLY A 329 -7.81 -11.67 15.52
C GLY A 329 -6.69 -12.18 16.42
N ALA A 330 -6.43 -11.49 17.54
CA ALA A 330 -5.42 -11.90 18.53
C ALA A 330 -5.79 -13.24 19.17
N VAL A 331 -7.05 -13.41 19.57
CA VAL A 331 -7.55 -14.70 20.10
C VAL A 331 -7.42 -15.80 19.03
N GLY A 332 -7.73 -15.47 17.77
CA GLY A 332 -7.55 -16.40 16.65
C GLY A 332 -6.10 -16.82 16.47
N LEU A 333 -5.15 -15.86 16.56
CA LEU A 333 -3.71 -16.15 16.47
C LEU A 333 -3.25 -17.08 17.61
N LEU A 334 -3.65 -16.76 18.83
CA LEU A 334 -3.31 -17.60 19.99
C LEU A 334 -3.92 -19.00 19.85
N SER A 335 -5.13 -19.10 19.28
CA SER A 335 -5.77 -20.38 18.98
C SER A 335 -4.97 -21.19 17.93
N LEU A 336 -4.41 -20.53 16.90
CA LEU A 336 -3.57 -21.20 15.90
C LEU A 336 -2.26 -21.72 16.52
N ILE A 337 -1.67 -20.93 17.43
CA ILE A 337 -0.47 -21.36 18.17
C ILE A 337 -0.83 -22.60 19.02
N TRP A 338 -2.00 -22.59 19.67
CA TRP A 338 -2.48 -23.72 20.46
C TRP A 338 -2.72 -24.95 19.57
N VAL A 339 -3.34 -24.76 18.39
CA VAL A 339 -3.56 -25.85 17.40
C VAL A 339 -2.21 -26.45 16.97
N ALA A 340 -1.20 -25.62 16.70
CA ALA A 340 0.14 -26.10 16.35
C ALA A 340 0.73 -26.95 17.48
N PHE A 341 0.55 -26.55 18.75
CA PHE A 341 0.99 -27.32 19.92
C PHE A 341 0.26 -28.69 20.00
N LEU A 342 -1.07 -28.71 19.75
CA LEU A 342 -1.84 -29.95 19.73
C LEU A 342 -1.34 -30.92 18.64
N LEU A 343 -1.02 -30.37 17.46
CA LEU A 343 -0.46 -31.18 16.36
C LEU A 343 0.89 -31.81 16.74
N MET A 344 1.76 -31.02 17.38
CA MET A 344 3.06 -31.52 17.87
C MET A 344 2.90 -32.59 18.96
N SER A 345 1.80 -32.52 19.71
CA SER A 345 1.46 -33.50 20.76
C SER A 345 0.75 -34.74 20.22
N GLY A 346 0.63 -34.88 18.89
CA GLY A 346 -0.01 -36.02 18.23
C GLY A 346 -1.53 -36.03 18.32
N ARG A 347 -2.15 -34.92 18.75
CA ARG A 347 -3.61 -34.84 18.82
C ARG A 347 -4.22 -34.61 17.43
N GLN A 348 -5.33 -35.26 17.16
CA GLN A 348 -6.08 -35.01 15.94
C GLN A 348 -6.86 -33.71 16.06
N VAL A 349 -6.74 -32.86 15.07
CA VAL A 349 -7.45 -31.58 14.95
C VAL A 349 -8.08 -31.49 13.56
N ASP A 350 -9.03 -30.58 13.43
CA ASP A 350 -9.66 -30.27 12.14
C ASP A 350 -8.58 -29.95 11.09
N GLU A 351 -8.73 -30.51 9.89
CA GLU A 351 -7.74 -30.39 8.81
C GLU A 351 -7.49 -28.94 8.37
N CYS A 352 -8.56 -28.15 8.31
CA CYS A 352 -8.44 -26.75 7.92
C CYS A 352 -7.68 -25.97 8.99
N LEU A 353 -7.99 -26.20 10.26
CA LEU A 353 -7.27 -25.57 11.39
C LEU A 353 -5.80 -26.01 11.43
N ALA A 354 -5.53 -27.29 11.17
CA ALA A 354 -4.17 -27.82 11.09
C ALA A 354 -3.37 -27.12 9.98
N PHE A 355 -3.97 -26.99 8.81
CA PHE A 355 -3.36 -26.31 7.66
C PHE A 355 -3.08 -24.83 7.98
N LEU A 356 -4.08 -24.11 8.52
CA LEU A 356 -3.92 -22.70 8.90
C LEU A 356 -2.80 -22.51 9.94
N ALA A 357 -2.72 -23.39 10.92
CA ALA A 357 -1.68 -23.35 11.96
C ALA A 357 -0.29 -23.54 11.36
N ILE A 358 -0.12 -24.56 10.50
CA ILE A 358 1.17 -24.85 9.84
C ILE A 358 1.60 -23.63 8.98
N VAL A 359 0.70 -23.13 8.15
CA VAL A 359 0.99 -21.96 7.30
C VAL A 359 1.39 -20.75 8.16
N THR A 360 0.66 -20.50 9.25
CA THR A 360 0.94 -19.38 10.16
C THR A 360 2.34 -19.50 10.78
N VAL A 361 2.73 -20.70 11.21
CA VAL A 361 4.07 -20.94 11.77
C VAL A 361 5.16 -20.63 10.73
N PHE A 362 4.98 -21.13 9.49
CA PHE A 362 5.95 -20.84 8.43
C PHE A 362 6.02 -19.34 8.09
N LEU A 363 4.87 -18.68 7.98
CA LEU A 363 4.82 -17.23 7.73
C LEU A 363 5.54 -16.47 8.84
N PHE A 364 5.37 -16.92 10.09
CA PHE A 364 6.06 -16.36 11.24
C PHE A 364 7.57 -16.44 11.10
N PHE A 365 8.10 -17.62 10.75
CA PHE A 365 9.54 -17.81 10.56
C PHE A 365 10.11 -16.89 9.49
N PHE A 366 9.34 -16.59 8.45
CA PHE A 366 9.78 -15.65 7.42
C PHE A 366 9.62 -14.19 7.86
N ALA A 367 8.53 -13.85 8.52
CA ALA A 367 8.19 -12.45 8.81
C ALA A 367 8.99 -11.85 9.95
N THR A 368 9.31 -12.64 10.98
CA THR A 368 9.86 -12.13 12.25
C THR A 368 11.27 -11.56 12.11
N ILE A 369 11.59 -10.60 12.95
CA ILE A 369 12.94 -10.02 13.07
C ILE A 369 13.94 -11.16 13.35
N GLY A 370 15.02 -11.22 12.59
CA GLY A 370 16.02 -12.28 12.70
C GLY A 370 15.55 -13.63 12.14
N GLY A 371 14.43 -13.65 11.42
CA GLY A 371 13.88 -14.86 10.79
C GLY A 371 14.51 -15.19 9.45
N PHE A 372 13.86 -16.07 8.69
CA PHE A 372 14.33 -16.48 7.35
C PHE A 372 14.39 -15.30 6.38
N SER A 373 13.67 -14.21 6.65
CA SER A 373 13.79 -12.96 5.89
C SER A 373 15.21 -12.42 5.88
N SER A 374 15.91 -12.47 7.01
CA SER A 374 17.30 -11.99 7.12
C SER A 374 18.24 -12.87 6.29
N LEU A 375 18.04 -14.18 6.33
CA LEU A 375 18.79 -15.12 5.49
C LEU A 375 18.51 -14.86 4.00
N PHE A 376 17.24 -14.67 3.63
CA PHE A 376 16.84 -14.35 2.26
C PHE A 376 17.48 -13.04 1.78
N ALA A 377 17.43 -12.00 2.63
CA ALA A 377 17.99 -10.69 2.31
C ALA A 377 19.52 -10.76 2.10
N PHE A 378 20.19 -11.58 2.90
CA PHE A 378 21.65 -11.77 2.83
C PHE A 378 22.07 -12.61 1.61
N MET A 379 21.37 -13.71 1.33
CA MET A 379 21.81 -14.70 0.33
C MET A 379 21.19 -14.51 -1.06
N VAL A 380 19.98 -13.92 -1.14
CA VAL A 380 19.21 -13.88 -2.38
C VAL A 380 18.99 -12.43 -2.84
N SER A 381 18.31 -11.60 -2.03
CA SER A 381 18.02 -10.22 -2.43
C SER A 381 17.52 -9.39 -1.24
N SER A 382 18.13 -8.23 -1.04
CA SER A 382 17.70 -7.23 -0.05
C SER A 382 16.53 -6.36 -0.54
N LYS A 383 16.08 -6.52 -1.78
CA LYS A 383 15.01 -5.66 -2.36
C LYS A 383 13.66 -5.82 -1.67
N ILE A 384 13.40 -7.00 -1.08
CA ILE A 384 12.19 -7.23 -0.27
C ILE A 384 12.58 -6.92 1.19
N ARG A 385 12.15 -5.77 1.71
CA ARG A 385 12.52 -5.33 3.07
C ARG A 385 11.35 -5.39 4.05
N ALA A 386 10.13 -5.05 3.64
CA ALA A 386 8.96 -4.90 4.53
C ALA A 386 8.27 -6.25 4.78
N TRP A 387 8.93 -7.12 5.55
CA TRP A 387 8.45 -8.47 5.86
C TRP A 387 7.29 -8.46 6.85
N ASN A 388 7.13 -7.38 7.64
CA ASN A 388 5.97 -7.14 8.50
C ASN A 388 4.65 -7.19 7.70
N ARG A 389 4.67 -6.94 6.39
CA ARG A 389 3.47 -6.99 5.52
C ARG A 389 2.89 -8.40 5.37
N ILE A 390 3.62 -9.44 5.78
CA ILE A 390 3.10 -10.82 5.90
C ILE A 390 1.98 -10.88 6.96
N SER A 391 1.94 -9.93 7.92
CA SER A 391 0.93 -9.88 8.99
C SER A 391 -0.51 -9.97 8.46
N VAL A 392 -0.80 -9.46 7.25
CA VAL A 392 -2.16 -9.53 6.68
C VAL A 392 -2.58 -10.99 6.42
N PHE A 393 -1.65 -11.85 5.98
CA PHE A 393 -1.93 -13.27 5.75
C PHE A 393 -2.14 -14.02 7.08
N ILE A 394 -1.32 -13.69 8.09
CA ILE A 394 -1.46 -14.22 9.44
C ILE A 394 -2.80 -13.77 10.05
N GLY A 395 -3.16 -12.49 9.85
CA GLY A 395 -4.45 -11.93 10.29
C GLY A 395 -5.63 -12.67 9.65
N PHE A 396 -5.52 -12.94 8.35
CA PHE A 396 -6.55 -13.70 7.62
C PHE A 396 -6.72 -15.11 8.20
N ALA A 397 -5.60 -15.82 8.43
CA ALA A 397 -5.60 -17.16 9.02
C ALA A 397 -6.17 -17.13 10.43
N SER A 398 -5.83 -16.12 11.22
CA SER A 398 -6.29 -15.94 12.61
C SER A 398 -7.82 -15.75 12.68
N ILE A 399 -8.34 -14.87 11.82
CA ILE A 399 -9.79 -14.64 11.73
C ILE A 399 -10.51 -15.94 11.25
N SER A 400 -9.94 -16.61 10.24
CA SER A 400 -10.48 -17.92 9.79
C SER A 400 -10.60 -18.91 10.94
N ALA A 401 -9.53 -19.02 11.73
CA ALA A 401 -9.43 -20.01 12.80
C ALA A 401 -10.46 -19.78 13.90
N ILE A 402 -10.61 -18.55 14.40
CA ILE A 402 -11.55 -18.28 15.48
C ILE A 402 -13.00 -18.57 15.04
N PHE A 403 -13.38 -18.22 13.81
CA PHE A 403 -14.73 -18.47 13.33
C PHE A 403 -14.98 -19.95 13.03
N LEU A 404 -13.96 -20.69 12.57
CA LEU A 404 -14.06 -22.16 12.42
C LEU A 404 -14.22 -22.85 13.79
N ILE A 405 -13.41 -22.45 14.78
CA ILE A 405 -13.46 -23.00 16.14
C ILE A 405 -14.84 -22.75 16.77
N LEU A 406 -15.33 -21.52 16.66
CA LEU A 406 -16.65 -21.15 17.19
C LEU A 406 -17.77 -21.96 16.52
N GLN A 407 -17.71 -22.06 15.18
CA GLN A 407 -18.71 -22.81 14.43
C GLN A 407 -18.70 -24.30 14.83
N ASN A 408 -17.51 -24.92 14.80
CA ASN A 408 -17.36 -26.32 15.16
C ASN A 408 -17.85 -26.60 16.61
N SER A 409 -17.58 -25.66 17.52
CA SER A 409 -18.05 -25.77 18.91
C SER A 409 -19.58 -25.67 19.00
N LEU A 410 -20.16 -24.68 18.31
CA LEU A 410 -21.62 -24.50 18.31
C LEU A 410 -22.35 -25.71 17.68
N ASP A 411 -21.77 -26.25 16.60
CA ASP A 411 -22.35 -27.42 15.91
C ASP A 411 -22.26 -28.69 16.77
N ARG A 412 -21.29 -28.79 17.68
CA ARG A 412 -21.18 -29.90 18.66
C ARG A 412 -22.18 -29.76 19.79
N PHE A 413 -22.38 -28.54 20.31
CA PHE A 413 -23.27 -28.33 21.47
C PHE A 413 -24.74 -28.16 21.09
N PHE A 414 -25.02 -27.68 19.89
CA PHE A 414 -26.37 -27.37 19.43
C PHE A 414 -26.61 -28.00 18.05
N SER A 415 -27.74 -28.62 17.83
CA SER A 415 -28.05 -29.27 16.55
C SER A 415 -28.93 -28.38 15.65
N GLY A 416 -28.58 -28.33 14.38
CA GLY A 416 -29.40 -27.79 13.30
C GLY A 416 -29.90 -26.36 13.52
N VAL A 417 -31.20 -26.16 13.56
CA VAL A 417 -31.85 -24.84 13.64
C VAL A 417 -31.45 -24.05 14.89
N LYS A 418 -31.19 -24.75 16.01
CA LYS A 418 -30.75 -24.07 17.25
C LYS A 418 -29.39 -23.46 17.12
N ALA A 419 -28.44 -24.15 16.46
CA ALA A 419 -27.11 -23.62 16.21
C ALA A 419 -27.20 -22.33 15.36
N GLY A 420 -27.99 -22.33 14.29
CA GLY A 420 -28.17 -21.16 13.41
C GLY A 420 -28.75 -19.95 14.15
N LYS A 421 -29.71 -20.18 15.05
CA LYS A 421 -30.31 -19.07 15.84
C LYS A 421 -29.33 -18.44 16.82
N ILE A 422 -28.38 -19.23 17.36
CA ILE A 422 -27.36 -18.75 18.30
C ILE A 422 -26.18 -18.08 17.55
N MET A 423 -25.86 -18.60 16.37
CA MET A 423 -24.76 -18.03 15.56
C MET A 423 -24.99 -16.55 15.22
N LEU A 424 -26.22 -16.13 14.94
CA LEU A 424 -26.51 -14.77 14.53
C LEU A 424 -26.18 -13.73 15.64
N PRO A 425 -26.71 -13.84 16.87
CA PRO A 425 -26.36 -12.87 17.92
C PRO A 425 -24.87 -12.91 18.29
N ILE A 426 -24.23 -14.08 18.28
CA ILE A 426 -22.77 -14.18 18.48
C ILE A 426 -22.05 -13.43 17.37
N SER A 427 -22.48 -13.59 16.11
CA SER A 427 -21.90 -12.87 14.97
C SER A 427 -21.99 -11.35 15.18
N VAL A 428 -23.17 -10.87 15.54
CA VAL A 428 -23.40 -9.43 15.76
C VAL A 428 -22.51 -8.92 16.91
N GLY A 429 -22.47 -9.64 18.04
CA GLY A 429 -21.63 -9.27 19.19
C GLY A 429 -20.15 -9.20 18.83
N LEU A 430 -19.62 -10.24 18.17
CA LEU A 430 -18.22 -10.28 17.74
C LEU A 430 -17.92 -9.18 16.71
N GLY A 431 -18.87 -8.93 15.81
CA GLY A 431 -18.74 -7.87 14.80
C GLY A 431 -18.62 -6.50 15.44
N LEU A 432 -19.49 -6.20 16.39
CA LEU A 432 -19.47 -4.92 17.11
C LEU A 432 -18.18 -4.77 17.92
N ILE A 433 -17.87 -5.77 18.76
CA ILE A 433 -16.66 -5.74 19.61
C ILE A 433 -15.41 -5.58 18.72
N GLY A 434 -15.26 -6.44 17.72
CA GLY A 434 -14.07 -6.42 16.86
C GLY A 434 -13.98 -5.14 16.03
N PHE A 435 -15.08 -4.66 15.47
CA PHE A 435 -15.07 -3.42 14.69
C PHE A 435 -14.65 -2.22 15.55
N PHE A 436 -15.23 -2.06 16.74
CA PHE A 436 -14.87 -0.95 17.64
C PHE A 436 -13.43 -1.06 18.15
N ASP A 437 -12.94 -2.28 18.34
CA ASP A 437 -11.57 -2.54 18.79
C ASP A 437 -10.53 -2.24 17.68
N GLN A 438 -10.85 -2.61 16.44
CA GLN A 438 -9.91 -2.50 15.30
C GLN A 438 -9.89 -1.11 14.66
N THR A 439 -10.94 -0.30 14.84
CA THR A 439 -11.09 0.96 14.09
C THR A 439 -10.99 2.18 15.00
N ALA A 440 -10.48 3.27 14.44
CA ALA A 440 -10.58 4.60 15.02
C ALA A 440 -10.83 5.59 13.90
N GLN A 441 -11.55 6.64 14.22
CA GLN A 441 -11.82 7.73 13.31
C GLN A 441 -10.57 8.62 13.18
N THR A 442 -10.27 9.06 11.97
CA THR A 442 -9.25 10.08 11.76
C THR A 442 -9.67 11.34 12.54
N SER A 443 -8.75 11.90 13.32
CA SER A 443 -9.08 13.06 14.14
C SER A 443 -9.45 14.28 13.29
N ALA A 444 -10.39 15.08 13.76
CA ALA A 444 -10.77 16.31 13.09
C ALA A 444 -9.57 17.25 12.93
N ALA A 445 -8.69 17.29 13.94
CA ALA A 445 -7.48 18.13 13.90
C ALA A 445 -6.58 17.71 12.74
N ASN A 446 -6.37 16.41 12.55
CA ASN A 446 -5.53 15.90 11.44
C ASN A 446 -6.15 16.20 10.07
N ARG A 447 -7.48 16.03 9.94
CA ARG A 447 -8.18 16.36 8.69
C ARG A 447 -8.06 17.85 8.35
N ASN A 448 -8.25 18.71 9.35
CA ASN A 448 -8.15 20.15 9.18
C ASN A 448 -6.72 20.57 8.81
N TYR A 449 -5.73 19.94 9.42
CA TYR A 449 -4.32 20.17 9.10
C TYR A 449 -4.03 19.81 7.63
N ILE A 450 -4.44 18.61 7.20
CA ILE A 450 -4.23 18.15 5.81
C ILE A 450 -4.91 19.11 4.82
N ARG A 451 -6.15 19.50 5.12
CA ARG A 451 -6.90 20.45 4.28
C ARG A 451 -6.17 21.79 4.18
N ALA A 452 -5.76 22.35 5.31
CA ALA A 452 -5.09 23.66 5.36
C ALA A 452 -3.75 23.63 4.59
N GLU A 453 -2.96 22.56 4.75
CA GLU A 453 -1.69 22.40 4.00
C GLU A 453 -1.95 22.29 2.50
N PHE A 454 -2.92 21.46 2.10
CA PHE A 454 -3.26 21.27 0.69
C PHE A 454 -3.76 22.58 0.05
N GLU A 455 -4.62 23.33 0.75
CA GLU A 455 -5.14 24.63 0.28
C GLU A 455 -4.02 25.67 0.19
N ASN A 456 -3.15 25.74 1.21
CA ASN A 456 -2.01 26.66 1.24
C ASN A 456 -1.11 26.45 0.01
N ASP A 457 -0.75 25.19 -0.28
CA ASP A 457 0.11 24.86 -1.41
C ASP A 457 -0.59 25.16 -2.75
N SER A 458 -1.87 24.80 -2.85
CA SER A 458 -2.67 25.03 -4.05
C SER A 458 -2.81 26.52 -4.36
N GLU A 459 -3.18 27.33 -3.37
CA GLU A 459 -3.32 28.78 -3.52
C GLU A 459 -1.97 29.41 -3.91
N PHE A 460 -0.90 29.01 -3.23
CA PHE A 460 0.43 29.57 -3.47
C PHE A 460 0.89 29.30 -4.90
N VAL A 461 0.74 28.06 -5.37
CA VAL A 461 1.15 27.69 -6.74
C VAL A 461 0.28 28.42 -7.78
N LYS A 462 -1.03 28.55 -7.55
CA LYS A 462 -1.93 29.33 -8.44
C LYS A 462 -1.50 30.78 -8.55
N ARG A 463 -1.07 31.38 -7.44
CA ARG A 463 -0.56 32.77 -7.44
C ARG A 463 0.75 32.87 -8.23
N ILE A 464 1.63 31.87 -8.15
CA ILE A 464 2.85 31.83 -8.98
C ILE A 464 2.44 31.75 -10.47
N GLU A 465 1.51 30.86 -10.84
CA GLU A 465 1.05 30.73 -12.24
C GLU A 465 0.49 32.04 -12.79
N ALA A 466 -0.19 32.83 -11.96
CA ALA A 466 -0.73 34.13 -12.37
C ALA A 466 0.37 35.20 -12.58
N MET A 467 1.58 34.99 -12.03
CA MET A 467 2.66 35.97 -12.09
C MET A 467 3.70 35.71 -13.21
N VAL A 468 3.71 34.47 -13.74
CA VAL A 468 4.72 34.09 -14.77
C VAL A 468 4.00 33.58 -16.03
N PRO A 469 4.63 33.68 -17.21
CA PRO A 469 4.04 33.13 -18.44
C PRO A 469 3.78 31.63 -18.33
N GLU A 470 2.82 31.15 -19.11
CA GLU A 470 2.55 29.71 -19.22
C GLU A 470 3.82 28.95 -19.60
N ASN A 471 3.93 27.73 -19.11
CA ASN A 471 5.05 26.82 -19.34
C ASN A 471 6.40 27.35 -18.81
N SER A 472 6.38 28.37 -17.97
CA SER A 472 7.60 28.86 -17.29
C SER A 472 8.22 27.78 -16.41
N ALA A 473 9.54 27.83 -16.28
CA ALA A 473 10.29 26.95 -15.39
C ALA A 473 10.51 27.60 -14.02
N ILE A 474 10.35 26.84 -12.95
CA ILE A 474 10.52 27.30 -11.56
C ILE A 474 11.62 26.48 -10.89
N TYR A 475 12.64 27.17 -10.38
CA TYR A 475 13.72 26.56 -9.62
C TYR A 475 13.30 26.41 -8.16
N GLN A 476 13.45 25.19 -7.60
CA GLN A 476 13.00 24.89 -6.24
C GLN A 476 14.18 24.75 -5.28
N LEU A 477 14.03 25.37 -4.12
CA LEU A 477 15.00 25.31 -3.02
C LEU A 477 14.33 24.84 -1.73
N PRO A 478 15.04 24.07 -0.88
CA PRO A 478 16.40 23.58 -1.10
C PRO A 478 16.46 22.50 -2.19
N TYR A 479 17.63 22.22 -2.73
CA TYR A 479 17.82 21.06 -3.59
C TYR A 479 17.66 19.79 -2.73
N ILE A 480 16.83 18.85 -3.20
CA ILE A 480 16.62 17.53 -2.58
C ILE A 480 16.66 16.48 -3.71
N PRO A 481 17.49 15.44 -3.58
CA PRO A 481 17.46 14.34 -4.55
C PRO A 481 16.10 13.64 -4.62
N PHE A 482 15.73 13.08 -5.79
CA PHE A 482 14.46 12.35 -5.98
C PHE A 482 14.75 10.97 -6.57
N PRO A 483 14.11 9.90 -6.13
CA PRO A 483 13.19 9.77 -4.99
C PRO A 483 13.88 9.30 -3.70
N GLU A 484 13.08 9.04 -2.67
CA GLU A 484 13.52 8.38 -1.42
C GLU A 484 14.66 9.13 -0.71
N GLU A 485 14.44 10.42 -0.46
CA GLU A 485 15.31 11.21 0.41
C GLU A 485 14.52 11.52 1.69
N PRO A 486 15.09 11.26 2.87
CA PRO A 486 14.38 11.55 4.14
C PRO A 486 13.97 13.01 4.28
N SER A 487 13.00 13.27 5.13
CA SER A 487 12.59 14.64 5.50
C SER A 487 13.79 15.50 5.86
N LEU A 488 13.81 16.73 5.35
CA LEU A 488 14.90 17.68 5.59
C LEU A 488 14.38 18.78 6.53
N TYR A 489 14.84 18.78 7.79
CA TYR A 489 14.30 19.63 8.85
C TYR A 489 12.78 19.41 8.98
N ALA A 490 11.97 20.44 8.75
CA ALA A 490 10.51 20.35 8.82
C ALA A 490 9.86 20.08 7.45
N LEU A 491 10.63 20.02 6.37
CA LEU A 491 10.13 19.73 5.02
C LEU A 491 9.94 18.21 4.88
N PRO A 492 8.70 17.74 4.70
CA PRO A 492 8.46 16.31 4.60
C PRO A 492 9.04 15.73 3.31
N GLU A 493 9.29 14.42 3.32
CA GLU A 493 9.67 13.67 2.12
C GLU A 493 8.68 13.98 0.99
N TYR A 494 9.18 14.22 -0.21
CA TYR A 494 8.39 14.62 -1.41
C TYR A 494 7.65 15.94 -1.28
N GLY A 495 7.91 16.78 -0.26
CA GLY A 495 7.20 18.06 -0.10
C GLY A 495 7.31 18.98 -1.32
N LEU A 496 8.46 18.99 -2.00
CA LEU A 496 8.66 19.82 -3.20
C LEU A 496 7.80 19.39 -4.40
N SER A 497 7.22 18.17 -4.38
CA SER A 497 6.28 17.72 -5.42
C SER A 497 4.99 18.55 -5.44
N ALA A 498 4.68 19.27 -4.34
CA ALA A 498 3.52 20.17 -4.26
C ALA A 498 3.51 21.18 -5.42
N GLY A 499 4.67 21.68 -5.84
CA GLY A 499 4.77 22.58 -6.99
C GLY A 499 4.11 21.99 -8.23
N PHE A 500 4.57 20.81 -8.65
CA PHE A 500 4.01 20.11 -9.82
C PHE A 500 2.55 19.73 -9.58
N LEU A 501 2.25 19.19 -8.40
CA LEU A 501 0.92 18.68 -8.08
C LEU A 501 -0.17 19.75 -8.27
N HIS A 502 0.11 20.99 -7.86
CA HIS A 502 -0.88 22.07 -7.89
C HIS A 502 -0.82 22.96 -9.13
N SER A 503 0.20 22.81 -10.00
CA SER A 503 0.33 23.64 -11.20
C SER A 503 -0.29 22.99 -12.43
N LYS A 504 -0.84 23.82 -13.32
CA LYS A 504 -1.44 23.38 -14.61
C LYS A 504 -0.40 23.31 -15.72
N SER A 505 0.51 24.28 -15.79
CA SER A 505 1.41 24.43 -16.94
C SER A 505 2.90 24.54 -16.57
N LEU A 506 3.24 24.91 -15.34
CA LEU A 506 4.62 25.21 -14.96
C LEU A 506 5.52 23.96 -14.98
N ARG A 507 6.79 24.19 -15.23
CA ARG A 507 7.85 23.17 -15.18
C ARG A 507 8.68 23.38 -13.92
N TRP A 508 9.08 22.29 -13.26
CA TRP A 508 9.68 22.33 -11.93
C TRP A 508 11.05 21.65 -11.93
N SER A 509 12.00 22.21 -11.22
CA SER A 509 13.35 21.63 -11.16
C SER A 509 13.42 20.34 -10.34
N TYR A 510 12.53 20.15 -9.36
CA TYR A 510 12.44 18.92 -8.54
C TYR A 510 11.87 17.76 -9.35
N GLY A 511 12.24 16.53 -8.97
CA GLY A 511 11.73 15.30 -9.57
C GLY A 511 12.67 14.67 -10.60
N GLY A 512 13.88 15.20 -10.76
CA GLY A 512 14.93 14.56 -11.55
C GLY A 512 15.53 13.36 -10.81
N MET A 513 15.66 12.23 -11.52
CA MET A 513 16.06 10.94 -10.91
C MET A 513 17.50 10.98 -10.37
N LYS A 514 17.69 10.56 -9.11
CA LYS A 514 19.00 10.38 -8.47
C LYS A 514 20.01 9.69 -9.39
N GLY A 515 21.23 10.22 -9.45
CA GLY A 515 22.34 9.66 -10.22
C GLY A 515 22.27 9.94 -11.72
N ARG A 516 21.22 10.60 -12.20
CA ARG A 516 21.10 11.06 -13.58
C ARG A 516 21.68 12.47 -13.73
N GLU A 517 21.81 12.90 -14.97
CA GLU A 517 22.40 14.21 -15.33
C GLU A 517 21.75 15.36 -14.55
N GLY A 518 20.43 15.40 -14.46
CA GLY A 518 19.70 16.45 -13.73
C GLY A 518 20.03 16.49 -12.25
N ASP A 519 20.08 15.33 -11.61
CA ASP A 519 20.47 15.21 -10.19
C ASP A 519 21.91 15.70 -10.00
N THR A 520 22.85 15.20 -10.83
CA THR A 520 24.27 15.57 -10.76
C THR A 520 24.43 17.08 -10.93
N PHE A 521 23.75 17.67 -11.90
CA PHE A 521 23.77 19.10 -12.19
C PHE A 521 23.28 19.94 -11.00
N PHE A 522 22.05 19.66 -10.52
CA PHE A 522 21.46 20.48 -9.45
C PHE A 522 22.16 20.24 -8.10
N ARG A 523 22.68 19.05 -7.88
CA ARG A 523 23.50 18.74 -6.69
C ARG A 523 24.76 19.61 -6.69
N ALA A 524 25.45 19.67 -7.81
CA ALA A 524 26.67 20.52 -7.95
C ALA A 524 26.31 22.01 -7.86
N LEU A 525 25.18 22.41 -8.43
CA LEU A 525 24.72 23.80 -8.40
C LEU A 525 24.36 24.24 -6.97
N SER A 526 23.72 23.38 -6.19
CA SER A 526 23.29 23.70 -4.81
C SER A 526 24.45 24.00 -3.87
N LEU A 527 25.66 23.55 -4.22
CA LEU A 527 26.89 23.83 -3.45
C LEU A 527 27.49 25.19 -3.79
N LYS A 528 26.99 25.89 -4.82
CA LYS A 528 27.50 27.21 -5.23
C LYS A 528 26.82 28.33 -4.45
N PRO A 529 27.47 29.48 -4.27
CA PRO A 529 26.81 30.66 -3.68
C PRO A 529 25.51 31.00 -4.43
N ILE A 530 24.50 31.51 -3.73
CA ILE A 530 23.17 31.79 -4.27
C ILE A 530 23.22 32.70 -5.51
N LYS A 531 24.13 33.68 -5.52
CA LYS A 531 24.34 34.55 -6.68
C LYS A 531 24.69 33.75 -7.94
N LYS A 532 25.56 32.73 -7.80
CA LYS A 532 25.96 31.88 -8.93
C LYS A 532 24.81 30.93 -9.34
N GLN A 533 24.06 30.42 -8.36
CA GLN A 533 22.87 29.62 -8.66
C GLN A 533 21.88 30.45 -9.49
N LEU A 534 21.59 31.69 -9.06
CA LEU A 534 20.67 32.60 -9.75
C LEU A 534 21.16 32.88 -11.19
N GLU A 535 22.44 33.16 -11.39
CA GLU A 535 23.02 33.37 -12.72
C GLU A 535 22.77 32.15 -13.63
N VAL A 536 23.05 30.95 -13.13
CA VAL A 536 22.90 29.71 -13.91
C VAL A 536 21.44 29.47 -14.26
N VAL A 537 20.52 29.54 -13.26
CA VAL A 537 19.10 29.25 -13.51
C VAL A 537 18.45 30.32 -14.40
N SER A 538 18.88 31.58 -14.30
CA SER A 538 18.44 32.65 -15.19
C SER A 538 18.83 32.33 -16.65
N ASN A 539 20.08 31.90 -16.88
CA ASN A 539 20.56 31.51 -18.21
C ASN A 539 19.85 30.27 -18.75
N LEU A 540 19.38 29.38 -17.89
CA LEU A 540 18.57 28.20 -18.29
C LEU A 540 17.10 28.54 -18.55
N GLY A 541 16.71 29.82 -18.37
CA GLY A 541 15.35 30.27 -18.65
C GLY A 541 14.33 30.03 -17.53
N PHE A 542 14.80 29.90 -16.29
CA PHE A 542 13.88 29.84 -15.16
C PHE A 542 13.28 31.23 -14.90
N ALA A 543 11.95 31.28 -14.68
CA ALA A 543 11.22 32.52 -14.46
C ALA A 543 11.13 32.90 -12.98
N GLY A 544 11.45 31.97 -12.07
CA GLY A 544 11.38 32.27 -10.64
C GLY A 544 11.97 31.17 -9.77
N ILE A 545 12.10 31.52 -8.49
CA ILE A 545 12.62 30.62 -7.45
C ILE A 545 11.51 30.40 -6.41
N TYR A 546 11.16 29.15 -6.20
CA TYR A 546 10.24 28.68 -5.16
C TYR A 546 11.10 28.20 -3.99
N ILE A 547 10.84 28.70 -2.80
CA ILE A 547 11.55 28.29 -1.58
C ILE A 547 10.56 27.66 -0.62
N ASP A 548 10.85 26.44 -0.20
CA ASP A 548 10.17 25.84 0.93
C ASP A 548 11.04 26.07 2.18
N ARG A 549 10.62 27.02 2.99
CA ARG A 549 11.34 27.45 4.18
C ARG A 549 11.57 26.33 5.18
N ARG A 550 10.67 25.36 5.21
CA ARG A 550 10.72 24.20 6.11
C ARG A 550 11.98 23.33 5.87
N GLY A 551 12.57 23.43 4.68
CA GLY A 551 13.79 22.70 4.34
C GLY A 551 15.10 23.37 4.77
N PHE A 552 15.02 24.40 5.60
CA PHE A 552 16.20 25.15 6.09
C PHE A 552 16.17 25.25 7.61
N SER A 553 17.35 25.16 8.23
CA SER A 553 17.50 25.27 9.70
C SER A 553 17.11 26.65 10.24
N ASP A 554 17.20 27.68 9.39
CA ASP A 554 16.88 29.09 9.73
C ASP A 554 15.58 29.54 9.06
N ASN A 555 14.73 28.60 8.64
CA ASN A 555 13.52 28.88 7.86
C ASN A 555 13.79 29.70 6.59
N GLY A 556 14.95 29.49 5.96
CA GLY A 556 15.32 30.11 4.69
C GLY A 556 15.76 31.57 4.77
N ALA A 557 15.86 32.14 5.97
CA ALA A 557 16.14 33.57 6.16
C ALA A 557 17.43 34.02 5.49
N SER A 558 18.51 33.26 5.62
CA SER A 558 19.82 33.58 5.01
C SER A 558 19.76 33.48 3.47
N THR A 559 19.05 32.49 2.95
CA THR A 559 18.89 32.29 1.49
C THR A 559 18.06 33.43 0.90
N GLU A 560 16.95 33.78 1.53
CA GLU A 560 16.08 34.89 1.08
C GLU A 560 16.79 36.23 1.13
N LYS A 561 17.58 36.49 2.18
CA LYS A 561 18.38 37.71 2.29
C LYS A 561 19.39 37.82 1.12
N GLN A 562 20.11 36.74 0.84
CA GLN A 562 21.06 36.70 -0.28
C GLN A 562 20.36 36.94 -1.63
N LEU A 563 19.17 36.32 -1.83
CA LEU A 563 18.37 36.55 -3.04
C LEU A 563 17.90 38.00 -3.14
N ALA A 564 17.40 38.56 -2.03
CA ALA A 564 16.93 39.94 -1.98
C ALA A 564 18.08 40.90 -2.29
N ASP A 565 19.30 40.65 -1.79
CA ASP A 565 20.48 41.47 -2.05
C ASP A 565 20.85 41.47 -3.53
N VAL A 566 20.75 40.30 -4.21
CA VAL A 566 21.11 40.18 -5.63
C VAL A 566 19.98 40.71 -6.53
N LEU A 567 18.72 40.36 -6.23
CA LEU A 567 17.55 40.76 -7.03
C LEU A 567 17.08 42.18 -6.74
N LYS A 568 17.59 42.80 -5.66
CA LYS A 568 17.19 44.14 -5.17
C LYS A 568 15.70 44.22 -4.85
N SER A 569 15.09 43.07 -4.47
CA SER A 569 13.69 42.99 -4.08
C SER A 569 13.49 41.77 -3.18
N GLY A 570 12.57 41.89 -2.22
CA GLY A 570 12.15 40.76 -1.38
C GLY A 570 11.26 39.77 -2.16
N PRO A 571 10.79 38.72 -1.48
CA PRO A 571 9.91 37.75 -2.14
C PRO A 571 8.62 38.42 -2.61
N GLN A 572 8.21 38.16 -3.84
CA GLN A 572 6.99 38.71 -4.41
C GLN A 572 5.74 38.01 -3.88
N LEU A 573 5.88 36.77 -3.44
CA LEU A 573 4.80 36.02 -2.79
C LEU A 573 5.32 35.32 -1.55
N VAL A 574 4.47 35.28 -0.52
CA VAL A 574 4.65 34.43 0.67
C VAL A 574 3.30 33.71 0.87
N SER A 575 3.34 32.43 1.22
CA SER A 575 2.13 31.65 1.46
C SER A 575 1.45 32.10 2.77
N THR A 576 0.17 31.76 2.92
CA THR A 576 -0.64 32.15 4.10
C THR A 576 -0.04 31.60 5.40
N THR A 577 0.56 30.42 5.36
CA THR A 577 1.24 29.81 6.52
C THR A 577 2.65 30.39 6.76
N GLY A 578 3.18 31.16 5.81
CA GLY A 578 4.56 31.63 5.87
C GLY A 578 5.61 30.58 5.51
N ALA A 579 5.19 29.35 5.17
CA ALA A 579 6.12 28.24 4.89
C ALA A 579 6.78 28.34 3.52
N LEU A 580 6.15 29.03 2.57
CA LEU A 580 6.63 29.11 1.18
C LEU A 580 6.87 30.55 0.78
N SER A 581 7.88 30.78 -0.04
CA SER A 581 8.14 32.10 -0.65
C SER A 581 8.55 31.94 -2.11
N PHE A 582 8.32 33.02 -2.89
CA PHE A 582 8.62 33.01 -4.32
C PHE A 582 9.32 34.31 -4.71
N PHE A 583 10.41 34.17 -5.45
CA PHE A 583 11.15 35.29 -6.05
C PHE A 583 11.05 35.17 -7.57
N ARG A 584 10.58 36.25 -8.22
CA ARG A 584 10.55 36.33 -9.68
C ARG A 584 11.95 36.67 -10.18
N ILE A 585 12.39 35.97 -11.23
CA ILE A 585 13.67 36.28 -11.91
C ILE A 585 13.34 37.25 -13.05
N PRO A 586 13.94 38.44 -13.09
CA PRO A 586 13.76 39.36 -14.22
C PRO A 586 14.25 38.71 -15.51
N HIS A 587 13.47 38.83 -16.58
CA HIS A 587 13.91 38.35 -17.90
C HIS A 587 15.10 39.18 -18.38
N SER A 588 16.30 38.59 -18.40
CA SER A 588 17.40 39.11 -19.18
C SER A 588 17.13 38.67 -20.63
N GLY A 589 16.94 39.59 -21.52
CA GLY A 589 16.53 39.33 -22.91
C GLY A 589 17.57 38.59 -23.78
N VAL A 590 18.44 37.77 -23.18
CA VAL A 590 19.45 37.00 -23.90
C VAL A 590 19.04 35.51 -23.83
N HIS A 591 18.31 35.06 -24.81
CA HIS A 591 18.13 33.63 -25.06
C HIS A 591 19.40 33.07 -25.68
N THR A 592 20.36 32.68 -24.87
CA THR A 592 21.42 31.80 -25.37
C THR A 592 20.73 30.41 -25.47
N GLY A 593 20.38 30.06 -26.69
CA GLY A 593 19.73 28.76 -26.98
C GLY A 593 20.70 27.62 -26.72
N ILE A 594 20.73 27.18 -25.46
CA ILE A 594 21.34 25.88 -25.18
C ILE A 594 20.25 24.85 -25.56
N GLN A 595 20.33 24.36 -26.79
CA GLN A 595 19.58 23.18 -27.18
C GLN A 595 20.18 21.97 -26.48
N LEU A 596 19.64 21.64 -25.31
CA LEU A 596 19.90 20.33 -24.75
C LEU A 596 19.22 19.33 -25.68
N ARG A 597 19.99 18.52 -26.38
CA ARG A 597 19.44 17.47 -27.25
C ARG A 597 18.61 16.51 -26.39
N PRO A 598 17.37 16.22 -26.75
CA PRO A 598 16.64 15.14 -26.08
C PRO A 598 17.30 13.80 -26.44
N ASN A 599 17.84 13.13 -25.45
CA ASN A 599 18.30 11.74 -25.57
C ASN A 599 17.13 10.78 -25.48
#